data_e8ae46c4994dd4610ec05fbf447acb59
#
_entry.id   e8ae46c4994dd4610ec05fbf447acb59
#
_cell.length_a   1.000
_cell.length_b   1.000
_cell.length_c   1.000
_cell.angle_alpha   90.00
_cell.angle_beta   90.00
_cell.angle_gamma   90.00
#
_symmetry.space_group_name_H-M   'P 1'
#
loop_
_entity.id
_entity.type
_entity.pdbx_description
1 polymer ?
#
loop_
_entity_poly.entity_id
_entity_poly.type
_entity_poly.pdbx_seq_one_letter_code
_entity_poly.pdbx_strand_id
1 'polypeptide(L)'
;MECSWLRAVALVAVLVGLHGCATGMTARDRSSPSATVTLVHLNDVYEILPVEGGKSGGLARVATVVQALKAAHPAVLTTLGGDYLSPSALGTARIDGQPLAGRQMVDVLNATGLDVATLGNHEFDVSEAAFRSHLVQSKFRIVSTNVTDAGDKPFPGVPTSLIVPITSGPRSLRIGFVGVTIDSTRKPWVRYRDAIASARAELEALRGKVDAVVALTHLSLEQDAQFVEAVPGIDLVLGGHEHENWLMYRGPRFVPVVKADANARSVAIVTLSFGAPGERPSIAVRLQKIDDTIAATPAVDAVARAWVEKAFDGFRREGFSPEAVVATITEPLDGRESTVRNRAGRLTDLIASALAREADPVDVALFNGGSVRIDDVVPPGPITEYDIIRILPFGGRIVKATLDGALLSRVLEIGLANEGLGGFLHASGARREDGAWLVQGRAIDPGRRYSVALTDFLLSGGETNLGFLTRANPAVRDVRELRDIRRAVIEELRREVLTR
;
A
#
# COMPACT_ATOMS: atom_id res chain seq x y z
N MET A 1 -13.07 13.38 -78.35
CA MET A 1 -11.91 14.19 -78.80
C MET A 1 -10.76 13.82 -77.89
N GLU A 2 -9.97 12.80 -78.27
CA GLU A 2 -8.62 12.97 -78.87
C GLU A 2 -7.64 13.59 -77.85
N CYS A 3 -6.46 13.07 -77.55
CA CYS A 3 -5.55 12.24 -78.31
C CYS A 3 -4.50 11.63 -77.36
N SER A 4 -4.14 10.45 -77.70
CA SER A 4 -2.97 9.69 -77.25
C SER A 4 -1.65 10.44 -77.46
N TRP A 5 -0.61 10.07 -76.68
CA TRP A 5 0.76 9.87 -77.19
C TRP A 5 1.58 8.97 -76.26
N LEU A 6 1.88 7.80 -76.76
CA LEU A 6 2.94 6.90 -76.27
C LEU A 6 4.33 7.53 -76.44
N ARG A 7 5.22 7.36 -75.50
CA ARG A 7 6.66 7.29 -75.80
C ARG A 7 7.31 6.20 -74.93
N ALA A 8 7.77 5.20 -75.62
CA ALA A 8 8.70 4.19 -75.17
C ALA A 8 10.10 4.81 -74.87
N VAL A 9 10.73 4.45 -73.79
CA VAL A 9 12.17 4.65 -73.59
C VAL A 9 12.82 3.34 -73.16
N ALA A 10 13.86 3.02 -73.89
CA ALA A 10 14.58 1.76 -73.86
C ALA A 10 15.32 1.48 -72.56
N LEU A 11 15.28 0.20 -72.15
CA LEU A 11 16.16 -0.36 -71.12
C LEU A 11 17.58 -0.52 -71.70
N VAL A 12 18.58 0.14 -71.05
CA VAL A 12 20.00 -0.21 -71.23
C VAL A 12 20.41 -0.91 -69.93
N ALA A 13 20.65 -2.19 -69.99
CA ALA A 13 21.23 -2.98 -68.89
C ALA A 13 22.73 -2.81 -68.90
N VAL A 14 23.28 -2.17 -67.87
CA VAL A 14 24.71 -2.16 -67.54
C VAL A 14 24.94 -3.17 -66.44
N LEU A 15 25.49 -4.32 -66.77
CA LEU A 15 26.03 -5.31 -65.85
C LEU A 15 27.42 -4.79 -65.39
N VAL A 16 27.48 -4.25 -64.16
CA VAL A 16 28.74 -4.02 -63.44
C VAL A 16 28.86 -5.12 -62.39
N GLY A 17 29.76 -6.07 -62.62
CA GLY A 17 30.12 -7.10 -61.64
C GLY A 17 30.91 -6.47 -60.48
N LEU A 18 30.27 -6.41 -59.31
CA LEU A 18 30.92 -6.14 -58.03
C LEU A 18 31.14 -7.46 -57.32
N HIS A 19 32.37 -7.95 -57.32
CA HIS A 19 32.85 -8.97 -56.39
C HIS A 19 32.99 -8.29 -55.03
N GLY A 20 31.92 -8.27 -54.26
CA GLY A 20 31.94 -7.88 -52.87
C GLY A 20 32.33 -9.06 -52.01
N CYS A 21 33.45 -9.02 -51.32
CA CYS A 21 33.78 -9.92 -50.22
C CYS A 21 32.64 -9.95 -49.22
N ALA A 22 31.89 -11.01 -49.21
CA ALA A 22 30.98 -11.34 -48.11
C ALA A 22 31.84 -11.73 -46.92
N THR A 23 32.27 -10.73 -46.12
CA THR A 23 32.64 -10.98 -44.74
C THR A 23 31.37 -11.48 -44.05
N GLY A 24 31.32 -12.78 -43.82
CA GLY A 24 30.24 -13.41 -43.04
C GLY A 24 30.17 -12.75 -41.68
N MET A 25 29.22 -11.81 -41.49
CA MET A 25 28.67 -11.56 -40.19
C MET A 25 27.96 -12.83 -39.80
N THR A 26 28.68 -13.70 -39.07
CA THR A 26 28.05 -14.76 -38.31
C THR A 26 26.98 -14.06 -37.45
N ALA A 27 25.71 -14.26 -37.77
CA ALA A 27 24.64 -13.96 -36.87
C ALA A 27 25.05 -14.62 -35.55
N ARG A 28 25.36 -13.80 -34.53
CA ARG A 28 25.47 -14.34 -33.17
C ARG A 28 24.18 -15.05 -32.93
N ASP A 29 24.26 -16.37 -32.95
CA ASP A 29 23.20 -17.23 -32.49
C ASP A 29 22.84 -16.69 -31.11
N ARG A 30 21.70 -16.00 -31.01
CA ARG A 30 21.13 -15.61 -29.72
C ARG A 30 20.64 -16.92 -29.11
N SER A 31 21.61 -17.68 -28.57
CA SER A 31 21.29 -18.84 -27.76
C SER A 31 20.20 -18.40 -26.80
N SER A 32 19.09 -19.12 -26.81
CA SER A 32 17.99 -18.95 -25.88
C SER A 32 18.57 -18.83 -24.46
N PRO A 33 18.08 -17.93 -23.61
CA PRO A 33 18.65 -17.74 -22.28
C PRO A 33 18.74 -19.10 -21.58
N SER A 34 19.95 -19.45 -21.13
CA SER A 34 20.21 -20.78 -20.56
C SER A 34 19.51 -21.00 -19.20
N ALA A 35 19.00 -19.95 -18.57
CA ALA A 35 18.27 -20.01 -17.31
C ALA A 35 17.37 -18.77 -17.12
N THR A 36 16.20 -18.97 -16.51
CA THR A 36 15.28 -17.90 -16.17
C THR A 36 14.81 -18.02 -14.72
N VAL A 37 14.63 -16.90 -14.04
CA VAL A 37 13.98 -16.82 -12.74
C VAL A 37 12.79 -15.89 -12.86
N THR A 38 11.63 -16.32 -12.39
CA THR A 38 10.41 -15.50 -12.37
C THR A 38 10.14 -15.03 -10.94
N LEU A 39 9.94 -13.74 -10.77
CA LEU A 39 9.52 -13.13 -9.50
C LEU A 39 8.05 -12.72 -9.63
N VAL A 40 7.21 -13.14 -8.69
CA VAL A 40 5.82 -12.68 -8.55
C VAL A 40 5.81 -11.71 -7.38
N HIS A 41 5.62 -10.44 -7.67
CA HIS A 41 5.73 -9.39 -6.67
C HIS A 41 4.37 -8.76 -6.33
N LEU A 42 4.14 -8.59 -5.02
CA LEU A 42 3.04 -7.82 -4.44
C LEU A 42 3.61 -6.78 -3.47
N ASN A 43 2.78 -5.82 -3.09
CA ASN A 43 3.09 -4.82 -2.06
C ASN A 43 1.80 -4.30 -1.42
N ASP A 44 1.91 -3.75 -0.21
CA ASP A 44 0.82 -3.04 0.47
C ASP A 44 -0.48 -3.86 0.51
N VAL A 45 -0.40 -5.03 1.15
CA VAL A 45 -1.54 -5.98 1.23
C VAL A 45 -2.16 -5.91 2.61
N TYR A 46 -3.30 -5.25 2.73
CA TYR A 46 -4.02 -5.05 3.99
C TYR A 46 -5.22 -5.98 4.13
N GLU A 47 -5.73 -6.50 2.99
CA GLU A 47 -6.91 -7.35 2.93
C GLU A 47 -6.56 -8.77 2.45
N ILE A 48 -7.01 -9.78 3.19
CA ILE A 48 -6.80 -11.19 2.83
C ILE A 48 -7.82 -11.71 1.82
N LEU A 49 -9.02 -11.11 1.82
CA LEU A 49 -10.11 -11.40 0.88
C LEU A 49 -10.10 -10.41 -0.30
N PRO A 50 -10.82 -10.73 -1.39
CA PRO A 50 -11.04 -9.79 -2.48
C PRO A 50 -11.71 -8.49 -2.03
N VAL A 51 -11.29 -7.37 -2.63
CA VAL A 51 -11.82 -6.02 -2.46
C VAL A 51 -12.78 -5.64 -3.61
N GLU A 52 -13.27 -4.38 -3.63
CA GLU A 52 -14.17 -3.87 -4.68
C GLU A 52 -15.42 -4.74 -4.87
N GLY A 53 -16.05 -5.13 -3.75
CA GLY A 53 -17.21 -6.00 -3.80
C GLY A 53 -16.90 -7.43 -4.29
N GLY A 54 -15.69 -7.89 -4.10
CA GLY A 54 -15.24 -9.24 -4.48
C GLY A 54 -14.65 -9.34 -5.89
N LYS A 55 -14.58 -8.22 -6.62
CA LYS A 55 -14.16 -8.21 -8.04
C LYS A 55 -12.66 -8.18 -8.23
N SER A 56 -11.89 -7.68 -7.26
CA SER A 56 -10.46 -7.43 -7.39
C SER A 56 -9.68 -7.99 -6.20
N GLY A 57 -8.42 -8.38 -6.41
CA GLY A 57 -7.54 -8.86 -5.36
C GLY A 57 -7.89 -10.24 -4.79
N GLY A 58 -7.41 -10.48 -3.55
CA GLY A 58 -7.58 -11.72 -2.80
C GLY A 58 -6.39 -12.68 -2.91
N LEU A 59 -5.77 -12.98 -1.76
CA LEU A 59 -4.56 -13.80 -1.70
C LEU A 59 -4.76 -15.25 -2.19
N ALA A 60 -5.98 -15.80 -2.09
CA ALA A 60 -6.28 -17.11 -2.64
C ALA A 60 -6.25 -17.15 -4.18
N ARG A 61 -6.56 -16.03 -4.86
CA ARG A 61 -6.41 -15.87 -6.31
C ARG A 61 -4.94 -15.69 -6.69
N VAL A 62 -4.18 -14.93 -5.91
CA VAL A 62 -2.72 -14.82 -6.07
C VAL A 62 -2.06 -16.18 -5.99
N ALA A 63 -2.46 -17.03 -5.03
CA ALA A 63 -1.95 -18.40 -4.90
C ALA A 63 -2.18 -19.21 -6.17
N THR A 64 -3.32 -19.05 -6.85
CA THR A 64 -3.61 -19.71 -8.13
C THR A 64 -2.62 -19.27 -9.21
N VAL A 65 -2.35 -17.98 -9.33
CA VAL A 65 -1.36 -17.46 -10.30
C VAL A 65 0.04 -17.99 -9.99
N VAL A 66 0.45 -17.96 -8.70
CA VAL A 66 1.75 -18.48 -8.27
C VAL A 66 1.89 -19.98 -8.57
N GLN A 67 0.87 -20.77 -8.28
CA GLN A 67 0.87 -22.22 -8.55
C GLN A 67 0.96 -22.51 -10.05
N ALA A 68 0.20 -21.79 -10.88
CA ALA A 68 0.26 -21.93 -12.33
C ALA A 68 1.65 -21.61 -12.88
N LEU A 69 2.29 -20.56 -12.38
CA LEU A 69 3.66 -20.21 -12.77
C LEU A 69 4.69 -21.24 -12.29
N LYS A 70 4.58 -21.72 -11.05
CA LYS A 70 5.47 -22.78 -10.50
C LYS A 70 5.33 -24.10 -11.28
N ALA A 71 4.14 -24.42 -11.75
CA ALA A 71 3.91 -25.59 -12.61
C ALA A 71 4.53 -25.45 -14.01
N ALA A 72 4.53 -24.22 -14.57
CA ALA A 72 5.09 -23.93 -15.89
C ALA A 72 6.62 -23.70 -15.84
N HIS A 73 7.15 -23.15 -14.76
CA HIS A 73 8.53 -22.73 -14.58
C HIS A 73 9.04 -23.12 -13.19
N PRO A 74 10.11 -23.93 -13.08
CA PRO A 74 10.57 -24.42 -11.78
C PRO A 74 11.19 -23.31 -10.89
N ALA A 75 11.70 -22.24 -11.51
CA ALA A 75 12.38 -21.16 -10.81
C ALA A 75 11.47 -19.94 -10.60
N VAL A 76 10.51 -20.05 -9.68
CA VAL A 76 9.58 -18.96 -9.31
C VAL A 76 9.75 -18.62 -7.83
N LEU A 77 9.89 -17.33 -7.52
CA LEU A 77 9.86 -16.79 -6.16
C LEU A 77 8.72 -15.78 -6.06
N THR A 78 8.02 -15.79 -4.94
CA THR A 78 6.99 -14.79 -4.61
C THR A 78 7.60 -13.79 -3.62
N THR A 79 7.48 -12.49 -3.91
CA THR A 79 8.08 -11.40 -3.12
C THR A 79 7.04 -10.40 -2.67
N LEU A 80 7.28 -9.74 -1.52
CA LEU A 80 6.40 -8.72 -0.95
C LEU A 80 7.20 -7.48 -0.55
N GLY A 81 6.76 -6.32 -1.03
CA GLY A 81 7.40 -5.01 -0.85
C GLY A 81 7.03 -4.29 0.45
N GLY A 82 6.66 -5.01 1.51
CA GLY A 82 6.28 -4.42 2.80
C GLY A 82 4.81 -4.06 2.92
N ASP A 83 4.42 -3.57 4.11
CA ASP A 83 3.08 -3.14 4.51
C ASP A 83 2.02 -4.25 4.37
N TYR A 84 2.11 -5.23 5.27
CA TYR A 84 1.18 -6.36 5.32
C TYR A 84 0.61 -6.64 6.72
N LEU A 85 1.19 -6.08 7.80
CA LEU A 85 0.65 -6.31 9.15
C LEU A 85 -0.45 -5.32 9.52
N SER A 86 -0.34 -4.08 9.04
CA SER A 86 -1.23 -2.95 9.33
C SER A 86 -1.24 -1.97 8.13
N PRO A 87 -2.29 -1.13 8.00
CA PRO A 87 -3.58 -1.21 8.66
C PRO A 87 -4.46 -2.30 8.06
N SER A 88 -5.13 -3.08 8.90
CA SER A 88 -6.09 -4.10 8.48
C SER A 88 -7.30 -4.06 9.39
N ALA A 89 -8.49 -4.02 8.81
CA ALA A 89 -9.73 -4.08 9.59
C ALA A 89 -9.80 -5.36 10.44
N LEU A 90 -9.51 -6.51 9.83
CA LEU A 90 -9.47 -7.79 10.54
C LEU A 90 -8.42 -7.79 11.66
N GLY A 91 -7.29 -7.10 11.43
CA GLY A 91 -6.20 -6.98 12.40
C GLY A 91 -6.61 -6.28 13.70
N THR A 92 -7.66 -5.46 13.67
CA THR A 92 -8.17 -4.77 14.87
C THR A 92 -9.10 -5.63 15.73
N ALA A 93 -9.65 -6.71 15.19
CA ALA A 93 -10.52 -7.63 15.92
C ALA A 93 -9.78 -8.25 17.11
N ARG A 94 -10.47 -8.34 18.27
CA ARG A 94 -9.88 -8.87 19.49
C ARG A 94 -10.27 -10.31 19.73
N ILE A 95 -9.26 -11.16 19.94
CA ILE A 95 -9.42 -12.53 20.38
C ILE A 95 -8.75 -12.63 21.76
N ASP A 96 -9.49 -13.09 22.77
CA ASP A 96 -9.02 -13.17 24.14
C ASP A 96 -8.43 -11.85 24.67
N GLY A 97 -9.07 -10.74 24.28
CA GLY A 97 -8.67 -9.39 24.68
C GLY A 97 -7.49 -8.78 23.94
N GLN A 98 -6.82 -9.54 23.05
CA GLN A 98 -5.70 -9.07 22.26
C GLN A 98 -6.11 -8.86 20.80
N PRO A 99 -5.68 -7.77 20.13
CA PRO A 99 -5.91 -7.59 18.69
C PRO A 99 -5.19 -8.66 17.88
N LEU A 100 -5.72 -9.04 16.73
CA LEU A 100 -5.04 -9.94 15.79
C LEU A 100 -3.74 -9.37 15.28
N ALA A 101 -3.68 -8.04 15.10
CA ALA A 101 -2.49 -7.25 14.81
C ALA A 101 -1.62 -7.82 13.66
N GLY A 102 -2.22 -8.32 12.57
CA GLY A 102 -1.52 -8.87 11.41
C GLY A 102 -1.36 -10.39 11.39
N ARG A 103 -1.71 -11.11 12.46
CA ARG A 103 -1.59 -12.58 12.53
C ARG A 103 -2.30 -13.30 11.40
N GLN A 104 -3.52 -12.84 11.05
CA GLN A 104 -4.31 -13.38 9.95
C GLN A 104 -3.58 -13.27 8.61
N MET A 105 -2.87 -12.15 8.42
CA MET A 105 -2.12 -11.90 7.19
C MET A 105 -0.92 -12.83 7.07
N VAL A 106 -0.13 -12.98 8.14
CA VAL A 106 1.03 -13.88 8.15
C VAL A 106 0.60 -15.31 7.81
N ASP A 107 -0.48 -15.82 8.40
CA ASP A 107 -0.96 -17.18 8.15
C ASP A 107 -1.43 -17.36 6.69
N VAL A 108 -2.13 -16.37 6.12
CA VAL A 108 -2.58 -16.45 4.72
C VAL A 108 -1.42 -16.29 3.75
N LEU A 109 -0.45 -15.41 4.01
CA LEU A 109 0.78 -15.28 3.21
C LEU A 109 1.62 -16.57 3.24
N ASN A 110 1.72 -17.22 4.41
CA ASN A 110 2.34 -18.53 4.53
C ASN A 110 1.63 -19.59 3.65
N ALA A 111 0.29 -19.57 3.63
CA ALA A 111 -0.50 -20.49 2.81
C ALA A 111 -0.43 -20.16 1.31
N THR A 112 -0.29 -18.88 0.95
CA THR A 112 -0.10 -18.41 -0.44
C THR A 112 1.24 -18.85 -1.01
N GLY A 113 2.22 -19.12 -0.15
CA GLY A 113 3.57 -19.55 -0.55
C GLY A 113 4.48 -18.38 -0.87
N LEU A 114 4.41 -17.31 -0.05
CA LEU A 114 5.37 -16.21 -0.08
C LEU A 114 6.78 -16.73 0.24
N ASP A 115 7.79 -16.25 -0.49
CA ASP A 115 9.17 -16.70 -0.33
C ASP A 115 10.04 -15.65 0.38
N VAL A 116 9.91 -14.36 -0.01
CA VAL A 116 10.73 -13.25 0.53
C VAL A 116 9.88 -12.00 0.71
N ALA A 117 10.04 -11.32 1.83
CA ALA A 117 9.44 -10.00 2.10
C ALA A 117 10.49 -9.00 2.60
N THR A 118 10.20 -7.72 2.44
CA THR A 118 10.83 -6.66 3.24
C THR A 118 9.81 -6.09 4.23
N LEU A 119 10.26 -5.19 5.10
CA LEU A 119 9.40 -4.44 6.00
C LEU A 119 8.99 -3.13 5.34
N GLY A 120 7.73 -2.74 5.48
CA GLY A 120 7.27 -1.39 5.23
C GLY A 120 7.22 -0.57 6.53
N ASN A 121 6.63 0.62 6.48
CA ASN A 121 6.49 1.45 7.66
C ASN A 121 5.33 1.02 8.57
N HIS A 122 4.30 0.40 8.01
CA HIS A 122 3.13 -0.04 8.77
C HIS A 122 3.33 -1.38 9.50
N GLU A 123 4.41 -2.10 9.27
CA GLU A 123 4.81 -3.21 10.15
C GLU A 123 5.07 -2.75 11.59
N PHE A 124 5.40 -1.48 11.78
CA PHE A 124 5.68 -0.89 13.10
C PHE A 124 4.47 -0.23 13.76
N ASP A 125 3.28 -0.29 13.16
CA ASP A 125 2.04 0.18 13.79
C ASP A 125 1.56 -0.75 14.90
N VAL A 126 1.86 -2.04 14.79
CA VAL A 126 1.54 -3.03 15.82
C VAL A 126 2.48 -2.91 17.03
N SER A 127 2.14 -3.56 18.13
CA SER A 127 3.04 -3.60 19.30
C SER A 127 4.32 -4.37 18.99
N GLU A 128 5.43 -4.02 19.67
CA GLU A 128 6.70 -4.75 19.54
C GLU A 128 6.53 -6.25 19.74
N ALA A 129 5.73 -6.66 20.73
CA ALA A 129 5.48 -8.06 21.04
C ALA A 129 4.76 -8.77 19.87
N ALA A 130 3.77 -8.13 19.26
CA ALA A 130 3.08 -8.67 18.09
C ALA A 130 4.04 -8.77 16.90
N PHE A 131 4.78 -7.69 16.59
CA PHE A 131 5.76 -7.67 15.52
C PHE A 131 6.78 -8.83 15.66
N ARG A 132 7.41 -8.97 16.82
CA ARG A 132 8.38 -10.06 17.07
C ARG A 132 7.75 -11.44 16.97
N SER A 133 6.50 -11.61 17.40
CA SER A 133 5.75 -12.86 17.22
C SER A 133 5.55 -13.19 15.74
N HIS A 134 5.24 -12.19 14.93
CA HIS A 134 5.04 -12.38 13.48
C HIS A 134 6.33 -12.74 12.74
N LEU A 135 7.48 -12.21 13.14
CA LEU A 135 8.77 -12.63 12.59
C LEU A 135 8.99 -14.15 12.80
N VAL A 136 8.62 -14.66 13.97
CA VAL A 136 8.75 -16.10 14.29
C VAL A 136 7.73 -16.96 13.54
N GLN A 137 6.51 -16.45 13.33
CA GLN A 137 5.42 -17.18 12.67
C GLN A 137 5.55 -17.19 11.14
N SER A 138 6.28 -16.25 10.57
CA SER A 138 6.52 -16.17 9.13
C SER A 138 7.36 -17.37 8.65
N LYS A 139 6.82 -18.11 7.68
CA LYS A 139 7.54 -19.19 7.00
C LYS A 139 8.37 -18.68 5.82
N PHE A 140 8.08 -17.46 5.36
CA PHE A 140 8.86 -16.72 4.38
C PHE A 140 10.03 -15.99 5.05
N ARG A 141 11.06 -15.70 4.27
CA ARG A 141 12.22 -14.94 4.76
C ARG A 141 11.97 -13.46 4.70
N ILE A 142 12.36 -12.74 5.73
CA ILE A 142 12.25 -11.29 5.79
C ILE A 142 13.67 -10.73 5.72
N VAL A 143 13.90 -9.71 4.89
CA VAL A 143 15.16 -8.98 4.78
C VAL A 143 14.95 -7.52 5.13
N SER A 144 15.81 -6.94 5.97
CA SER A 144 15.76 -5.52 6.33
C SER A 144 17.17 -4.96 6.47
N THR A 145 17.55 -4.10 5.53
CA THR A 145 18.91 -3.58 5.41
C THR A 145 19.13 -2.35 6.29
N ASN A 146 18.12 -1.48 6.40
CA ASN A 146 18.26 -0.18 7.06
C ASN A 146 17.41 -0.03 8.34
N VAL A 147 16.57 -1.01 8.70
CA VAL A 147 15.77 -0.94 9.93
C VAL A 147 16.26 -1.97 10.94
N THR A 148 16.46 -1.51 12.18
CA THR A 148 17.03 -2.29 13.28
C THR A 148 16.22 -2.10 14.55
N ASP A 149 16.54 -2.87 15.58
CA ASP A 149 15.98 -2.70 16.91
C ASP A 149 16.55 -1.46 17.63
N ALA A 150 16.04 -1.18 18.83
CA ALA A 150 16.50 -0.05 19.65
C ALA A 150 18.01 -0.08 19.99
N GLY A 151 18.62 -1.26 19.99
CA GLY A 151 20.05 -1.46 20.22
C GLY A 151 20.89 -1.40 18.93
N ASP A 152 20.31 -0.91 17.83
CA ASP A 152 20.95 -0.81 16.52
C ASP A 152 21.42 -2.17 15.98
N LYS A 153 20.68 -3.26 16.28
CA LYS A 153 20.94 -4.62 15.82
C LYS A 153 19.80 -5.09 14.89
N PRO A 154 20.10 -5.94 13.90
CA PRO A 154 19.06 -6.59 13.12
C PRO A 154 18.06 -7.31 14.04
N PHE A 155 16.78 -7.30 13.69
CA PHE A 155 15.79 -8.09 14.39
C PHE A 155 16.12 -9.59 14.29
N PRO A 156 15.86 -10.40 15.33
CA PRO A 156 16.13 -11.84 15.28
C PRO A 156 15.47 -12.51 14.08
N GLY A 157 16.27 -13.24 13.29
CA GLY A 157 15.80 -13.91 12.08
C GLY A 157 15.64 -13.02 10.83
N VAL A 158 15.94 -11.72 10.94
CA VAL A 158 15.84 -10.75 9.83
C VAL A 158 17.26 -10.29 9.45
N PRO A 159 17.91 -10.90 8.44
CA PRO A 159 19.23 -10.48 7.98
C PRO A 159 19.19 -9.15 7.25
N THR A 160 20.34 -8.47 7.16
CA THR A 160 20.52 -7.22 6.43
C THR A 160 20.60 -7.42 4.91
N SER A 161 20.99 -8.61 4.47
CA SER A 161 20.88 -9.06 3.07
C SER A 161 20.63 -10.57 3.05
N LEU A 162 20.09 -11.06 1.93
CA LEU A 162 19.69 -12.46 1.80
C LEU A 162 20.16 -13.00 0.44
N ILE A 163 20.75 -14.21 0.44
CA ILE A 163 21.05 -14.95 -0.80
C ILE A 163 20.09 -16.12 -0.92
N VAL A 164 19.36 -16.15 -2.04
CA VAL A 164 18.40 -17.21 -2.36
C VAL A 164 18.96 -18.06 -3.50
N PRO A 165 19.39 -19.29 -3.23
CA PRO A 165 19.73 -20.22 -4.29
C PRO A 165 18.46 -20.70 -4.99
N ILE A 166 18.49 -20.76 -6.33
CA ILE A 166 17.38 -21.24 -7.14
C ILE A 166 17.90 -22.00 -8.36
N THR A 167 17.32 -23.17 -8.64
CA THR A 167 17.69 -23.98 -9.79
C THR A 167 16.79 -23.67 -10.98
N SER A 168 17.41 -23.36 -12.12
CA SER A 168 16.72 -23.10 -13.38
C SER A 168 17.38 -23.88 -14.50
N GLY A 169 16.73 -24.95 -14.96
CA GLY A 169 17.33 -25.89 -15.88
C GLY A 169 18.63 -26.48 -15.30
N PRO A 170 19.74 -26.50 -16.05
CA PRO A 170 21.01 -27.03 -15.57
C PRO A 170 21.78 -26.06 -14.65
N ARG A 171 21.32 -24.83 -14.45
CA ARG A 171 22.03 -23.80 -13.69
C ARG A 171 21.48 -23.65 -12.27
N SER A 172 22.40 -23.57 -11.30
CA SER A 172 22.09 -23.07 -9.96
C SER A 172 22.46 -21.59 -9.93
N LEU A 173 21.45 -20.73 -9.70
CA LEU A 173 21.59 -19.30 -9.61
C LEU A 173 21.44 -18.83 -8.17
N ARG A 174 22.01 -17.70 -7.84
CA ARG A 174 21.94 -17.06 -6.53
C ARG A 174 21.42 -15.65 -6.69
N ILE A 175 20.21 -15.40 -6.18
CA ILE A 175 19.62 -14.08 -6.20
C ILE A 175 19.88 -13.42 -4.86
N GLY A 176 20.57 -12.26 -4.87
CA GLY A 176 20.79 -11.42 -3.69
C GLY A 176 19.62 -10.50 -3.48
N PHE A 177 19.15 -10.38 -2.24
CA PHE A 177 18.12 -9.41 -1.84
C PHE A 177 18.66 -8.46 -0.78
N VAL A 178 18.35 -7.18 -0.95
CA VAL A 178 18.44 -6.14 0.08
C VAL A 178 17.04 -5.58 0.31
N GLY A 179 16.71 -5.19 1.56
CA GLY A 179 15.40 -4.67 1.92
C GLY A 179 15.52 -3.28 2.55
N VAL A 180 14.93 -2.23 1.96
CA VAL A 180 14.99 -0.89 2.51
C VAL A 180 13.60 -0.30 2.73
N THR A 181 13.44 0.39 3.87
CA THR A 181 12.17 0.94 4.35
C THR A 181 12.32 2.44 4.60
N ILE A 182 11.29 3.20 4.26
CA ILE A 182 11.17 4.63 4.53
C ILE A 182 11.15 4.92 6.04
N ASP A 183 11.87 5.96 6.49
CA ASP A 183 11.86 6.43 7.88
C ASP A 183 10.61 7.28 8.16
N SER A 184 9.50 6.63 8.48
CA SER A 184 8.24 7.35 8.76
C SER A 184 7.59 6.94 10.08
N THR A 185 7.41 5.65 10.37
CA THR A 185 6.77 5.15 11.60
C THR A 185 7.80 4.94 12.70
N ARG A 186 8.07 6.00 13.46
CA ARG A 186 9.08 5.97 14.54
C ARG A 186 8.49 5.43 15.83
N LYS A 187 9.05 4.34 16.33
CA LYS A 187 8.71 3.73 17.61
C LYS A 187 9.96 3.70 18.52
N PRO A 188 9.82 3.69 19.86
CA PRO A 188 10.97 3.62 20.75
C PRO A 188 11.89 2.41 20.54
N TRP A 189 11.32 1.31 20.00
CA TRP A 189 12.01 0.04 19.77
C TRP A 189 12.51 -0.14 18.32
N VAL A 190 12.39 0.89 17.45
CA VAL A 190 12.82 0.88 16.04
C VAL A 190 13.86 1.96 15.79
N ARG A 191 14.87 1.64 14.98
CA ARG A 191 15.86 2.59 14.46
C ARG A 191 15.93 2.48 12.96
N TYR A 192 16.04 3.61 12.30
CA TYR A 192 16.24 3.72 10.86
C TYR A 192 17.66 4.23 10.59
N ARG A 193 18.42 3.47 9.80
CA ARG A 193 19.71 3.89 9.25
C ARG A 193 19.47 4.49 7.86
N ASP A 194 20.46 5.22 7.36
CA ASP A 194 20.43 5.71 5.99
C ASP A 194 20.30 4.55 5.01
N ALA A 195 19.25 4.56 4.18
CA ALA A 195 18.92 3.47 3.26
C ALA A 195 19.98 3.26 2.19
N ILE A 196 20.52 4.36 1.64
CA ILE A 196 21.54 4.34 0.59
C ILE A 196 22.86 3.79 1.11
N ALA A 197 23.34 4.32 2.23
CA ALA A 197 24.60 3.87 2.85
C ALA A 197 24.52 2.41 3.28
N SER A 198 23.40 1.99 3.87
CA SER A 198 23.17 0.61 4.31
C SER A 198 23.15 -0.35 3.11
N ALA A 199 22.42 -0.01 2.05
CA ALA A 199 22.36 -0.83 0.85
C ALA A 199 23.73 -0.96 0.16
N ARG A 200 24.50 0.13 0.07
CA ARG A 200 25.86 0.09 -0.49
C ARG A 200 26.76 -0.88 0.26
N ALA A 201 26.71 -0.87 1.59
CA ALA A 201 27.51 -1.79 2.42
C ALA A 201 27.14 -3.26 2.14
N GLU A 202 25.83 -3.56 2.04
CA GLU A 202 25.38 -4.92 1.75
C GLU A 202 25.71 -5.36 0.32
N LEU A 203 25.64 -4.46 -0.66
CA LEU A 203 26.07 -4.77 -2.03
C LEU A 203 27.55 -5.16 -2.11
N GLU A 204 28.41 -4.51 -1.36
CA GLU A 204 29.82 -4.92 -1.25
C GLU A 204 29.95 -6.33 -0.63
N ALA A 205 29.14 -6.63 0.39
CA ALA A 205 29.10 -7.95 1.00
C ALA A 205 28.56 -9.05 0.06
N LEU A 206 27.67 -8.71 -0.87
CA LEU A 206 27.12 -9.61 -1.89
C LEU A 206 27.99 -9.76 -3.14
N ARG A 207 28.96 -8.88 -3.33
CA ARG A 207 29.80 -8.84 -4.55
C ARG A 207 30.45 -10.21 -4.82
N GLY A 208 30.30 -10.70 -6.05
CA GLY A 208 30.84 -11.99 -6.50
C GLY A 208 30.17 -13.22 -5.89
N LYS A 209 29.18 -13.05 -5.05
CA LYS A 209 28.45 -14.15 -4.41
C LYS A 209 27.07 -14.43 -5.04
N VAL A 210 26.59 -13.52 -5.87
CA VAL A 210 25.24 -13.57 -6.47
C VAL A 210 25.28 -13.32 -7.97
N ASP A 211 24.29 -13.83 -8.69
CA ASP A 211 24.13 -13.69 -10.13
C ASP A 211 23.26 -12.48 -10.50
N ALA A 212 22.41 -12.00 -9.57
CA ALA A 212 21.67 -10.77 -9.68
C ALA A 212 21.35 -10.20 -8.28
N VAL A 213 21.17 -8.87 -8.19
CA VAL A 213 20.74 -8.18 -6.98
C VAL A 213 19.37 -7.56 -7.20
N VAL A 214 18.42 -7.94 -6.35
CA VAL A 214 17.07 -7.40 -6.28
C VAL A 214 16.93 -6.57 -4.99
N ALA A 215 16.57 -5.31 -5.11
CA ALA A 215 16.18 -4.51 -3.96
C ALA A 215 14.66 -4.62 -3.75
N LEU A 216 14.26 -5.09 -2.58
CA LEU A 216 12.89 -4.96 -2.10
C LEU A 216 12.81 -3.62 -1.37
N THR A 217 12.07 -2.66 -1.93
CA THR A 217 11.99 -1.32 -1.34
C THR A 217 10.59 -1.02 -0.82
N HIS A 218 10.53 -0.28 0.28
CA HIS A 218 9.32 0.37 0.72
C HIS A 218 9.63 1.87 0.88
N LEU A 219 9.79 2.53 -0.27
CA LEU A 219 10.19 3.92 -0.43
C LEU A 219 9.19 4.64 -1.32
N SER A 220 9.16 5.99 -1.29
CA SER A 220 8.40 6.73 -2.29
C SER A 220 9.04 6.60 -3.69
N LEU A 221 8.28 6.87 -4.75
CA LEU A 221 8.79 6.85 -6.13
C LEU A 221 10.03 7.74 -6.32
N GLU A 222 10.03 8.92 -5.71
CA GLU A 222 11.16 9.82 -5.75
C GLU A 222 12.38 9.24 -5.03
N GLN A 223 12.17 8.65 -3.86
CA GLN A 223 13.24 7.98 -3.10
C GLN A 223 13.76 6.75 -3.82
N ASP A 224 12.91 5.95 -4.48
CA ASP A 224 13.35 4.83 -5.31
C ASP A 224 14.21 5.29 -6.49
N ALA A 225 13.85 6.41 -7.13
CA ALA A 225 14.66 7.00 -8.20
C ALA A 225 16.05 7.41 -7.68
N GLN A 226 16.10 8.13 -6.56
CA GLN A 226 17.35 8.54 -5.90
C GLN A 226 18.18 7.33 -5.44
N PHE A 227 17.52 6.31 -4.91
CA PHE A 227 18.14 5.08 -4.44
C PHE A 227 18.85 4.34 -5.58
N VAL A 228 18.20 4.15 -6.73
CA VAL A 228 18.80 3.49 -7.90
C VAL A 228 20.01 4.26 -8.43
N GLU A 229 19.93 5.59 -8.47
CA GLU A 229 21.04 6.44 -8.93
C GLU A 229 22.22 6.39 -7.97
N ALA A 230 21.93 6.36 -6.67
CA ALA A 230 22.96 6.39 -5.63
C ALA A 230 23.58 5.01 -5.33
N VAL A 231 22.90 3.89 -5.64
CA VAL A 231 23.34 2.54 -5.28
C VAL A 231 23.61 1.70 -6.53
N PRO A 232 24.79 1.89 -7.19
CA PRO A 232 25.14 1.11 -8.38
C PRO A 232 25.34 -0.38 -8.02
N GLY A 233 24.85 -1.27 -8.88
CA GLY A 233 24.97 -2.72 -8.67
C GLY A 233 23.62 -3.42 -8.43
N ILE A 234 22.55 -2.67 -8.21
CA ILE A 234 21.19 -3.21 -8.23
C ILE A 234 20.78 -3.50 -9.69
N ASP A 235 20.15 -4.64 -9.92
CA ASP A 235 19.63 -5.04 -11.23
C ASP A 235 18.13 -4.78 -11.38
N LEU A 236 17.36 -4.87 -10.27
CA LEU A 236 15.92 -4.73 -10.23
C LEU A 236 15.51 -4.15 -8.88
N VAL A 237 14.55 -3.23 -8.89
CA VAL A 237 13.81 -2.78 -7.69
C VAL A 237 12.38 -3.29 -7.77
N LEU A 238 11.93 -3.97 -6.72
CA LEU A 238 10.56 -4.38 -6.48
C LEU A 238 10.06 -3.62 -5.24
N GLY A 239 9.21 -2.63 -5.46
CA GLY A 239 8.85 -1.63 -4.44
C GLY A 239 7.43 -1.75 -3.91
N GLY A 240 7.18 -1.06 -2.79
CA GLY A 240 5.87 -0.80 -2.19
C GLY A 240 5.70 0.68 -1.89
N HIS A 241 4.82 1.01 -0.94
CA HIS A 241 4.49 2.34 -0.43
C HIS A 241 3.49 3.13 -1.28
N GLU A 242 3.61 3.15 -2.59
CA GLU A 242 2.53 3.60 -3.45
C GLU A 242 1.51 2.48 -3.65
N HIS A 243 0.24 2.84 -3.58
CA HIS A 243 -0.85 1.88 -3.69
C HIS A 243 -1.30 1.64 -5.14
N GLU A 244 -0.74 2.38 -6.10
CA GLU A 244 -0.91 2.20 -7.54
C GLU A 244 0.31 1.52 -8.16
N ASN A 245 0.08 0.83 -9.28
CA ASN A 245 1.17 0.18 -10.00
C ASN A 245 2.07 1.20 -10.73
N TRP A 246 3.37 0.93 -10.72
CA TRP A 246 4.37 1.75 -11.40
C TRP A 246 5.42 0.89 -12.09
N LEU A 247 5.83 1.34 -13.25
CA LEU A 247 7.03 0.84 -13.95
C LEU A 247 7.82 2.03 -14.46
N MET A 248 9.00 2.22 -13.92
CA MET A 248 9.94 3.23 -14.40
C MET A 248 11.35 2.66 -14.50
N TYR A 249 12.19 3.30 -15.29
CA TYR A 249 13.61 2.95 -15.46
C TYR A 249 14.46 4.12 -14.98
N ARG A 250 15.45 3.86 -14.11
CA ARG A 250 16.28 4.90 -13.51
C ARG A 250 17.76 4.53 -13.50
N GLY A 251 18.58 5.59 -13.33
CA GLY A 251 20.04 5.48 -13.31
C GLY A 251 20.67 5.13 -14.66
N PRO A 252 22.01 5.17 -14.75
CA PRO A 252 22.74 4.99 -16.02
C PRO A 252 22.62 3.56 -16.57
N ARG A 253 22.19 2.61 -15.77
CA ARG A 253 21.98 1.21 -16.16
C ARG A 253 20.55 0.89 -16.55
N PHE A 254 19.62 1.85 -16.53
CA PHE A 254 18.20 1.67 -16.78
C PHE A 254 17.61 0.54 -15.91
N VAL A 255 17.82 0.66 -14.60
CA VAL A 255 17.28 -0.31 -13.63
C VAL A 255 15.76 -0.16 -13.58
N PRO A 256 14.99 -1.24 -13.79
CA PRO A 256 13.54 -1.20 -13.62
C PRO A 256 13.18 -1.07 -12.14
N VAL A 257 12.28 -0.15 -11.84
CA VAL A 257 11.58 0.00 -10.56
C VAL A 257 10.13 -0.36 -10.80
N VAL A 258 9.65 -1.36 -10.09
CA VAL A 258 8.34 -1.99 -10.33
C VAL A 258 7.57 -2.02 -9.03
N LYS A 259 6.33 -1.51 -9.05
CA LYS A 259 5.35 -1.63 -7.97
C LYS A 259 4.05 -2.22 -8.52
N ALA A 260 3.34 -2.99 -7.72
CA ALA A 260 2.01 -3.51 -8.06
C ALA A 260 0.93 -2.64 -7.39
N ASP A 261 -0.34 -2.88 -7.71
CA ASP A 261 -1.45 -2.24 -7.01
C ASP A 261 -1.62 -2.86 -5.62
N ALA A 262 -1.92 -2.03 -4.63
CA ALA A 262 -2.20 -2.45 -3.26
C ALA A 262 -3.34 -3.48 -3.18
N ASN A 263 -3.44 -4.18 -2.04
CA ASN A 263 -4.44 -5.21 -1.77
C ASN A 263 -4.47 -6.34 -2.82
N ALA A 264 -3.29 -6.60 -3.43
CA ALA A 264 -3.15 -7.61 -4.47
C ALA A 264 -4.15 -7.45 -5.63
N ARG A 265 -4.58 -6.20 -5.96
CA ARG A 265 -5.41 -5.93 -7.15
C ARG A 265 -4.68 -6.27 -8.44
N SER A 266 -3.35 -6.19 -8.40
CA SER A 266 -2.47 -6.75 -9.40
C SER A 266 -1.23 -7.38 -8.75
N VAL A 267 -0.49 -8.17 -9.52
CA VAL A 267 0.86 -8.64 -9.20
C VAL A 267 1.79 -8.32 -10.35
N ALA A 268 3.03 -7.93 -10.04
CA ALA A 268 4.04 -7.80 -11.08
C ALA A 268 4.75 -9.15 -11.29
N ILE A 269 4.75 -9.63 -12.52
CA ILE A 269 5.47 -10.84 -12.93
C ILE A 269 6.72 -10.40 -13.66
N VAL A 270 7.87 -10.61 -13.04
CA VAL A 270 9.17 -10.17 -13.54
C VAL A 270 10.04 -11.37 -13.86
N THR A 271 10.49 -11.48 -15.10
CA THR A 271 11.35 -12.56 -15.57
C THR A 271 12.76 -12.05 -15.75
N LEU A 272 13.71 -12.64 -15.01
CA LEU A 272 15.14 -12.45 -15.16
C LEU A 272 15.68 -13.54 -16.06
N SER A 273 16.27 -13.20 -17.19
CA SER A 273 16.85 -14.14 -18.15
C SER A 273 18.37 -14.01 -18.14
N PHE A 274 19.07 -15.07 -17.76
CA PHE A 274 20.51 -15.10 -17.56
C PHE A 274 21.25 -15.65 -18.79
N GLY A 275 22.15 -14.84 -19.33
CA GLY A 275 23.12 -15.21 -20.37
C GLY A 275 24.35 -15.92 -19.80
N ALA A 276 25.54 -15.52 -20.27
CA ALA A 276 26.81 -16.04 -19.76
C ALA A 276 27.03 -15.69 -18.27
N PRO A 277 27.78 -16.50 -17.51
CA PRO A 277 28.15 -16.16 -16.14
C PRO A 277 28.82 -14.80 -16.04
N GLY A 278 28.36 -13.97 -15.08
CA GLY A 278 28.85 -12.60 -14.87
C GLY A 278 28.19 -11.54 -15.73
N GLU A 279 27.34 -11.92 -16.69
CA GLU A 279 26.51 -10.97 -17.43
C GLU A 279 25.26 -10.61 -16.61
N ARG A 280 24.84 -9.34 -16.70
CA ARG A 280 23.59 -8.87 -16.13
C ARG A 280 22.41 -9.57 -16.80
N PRO A 281 21.40 -10.03 -16.04
CA PRO A 281 20.21 -10.62 -16.64
C PRO A 281 19.43 -9.56 -17.45
N SER A 282 18.81 -9.99 -18.54
CA SER A 282 17.76 -9.21 -19.17
C SER A 282 16.47 -9.35 -18.33
N ILE A 283 15.71 -8.26 -18.21
CA ILE A 283 14.54 -8.19 -17.33
C ILE A 283 13.32 -7.84 -18.16
N ALA A 284 12.28 -8.69 -18.07
CA ALA A 284 10.98 -8.44 -18.65
C ALA A 284 9.95 -8.29 -17.52
N VAL A 285 9.10 -7.28 -17.61
CA VAL A 285 8.06 -6.97 -16.61
C VAL A 285 6.69 -7.10 -17.25
N ARG A 286 5.77 -7.76 -16.56
CA ARG A 286 4.36 -7.86 -16.90
C ARG A 286 3.50 -7.65 -15.65
N LEU A 287 2.50 -6.77 -15.74
CA LEU A 287 1.49 -6.64 -14.71
C LEU A 287 0.35 -7.63 -14.99
N GLN A 288 -0.07 -8.36 -13.96
CA GLN A 288 -1.19 -9.30 -13.99
C GLN A 288 -2.28 -8.81 -13.05
N LYS A 289 -3.45 -8.45 -13.57
CA LYS A 289 -4.63 -8.19 -12.72
C LYS A 289 -5.04 -9.46 -11.98
N ILE A 290 -5.47 -9.28 -10.75
CA ILE A 290 -6.06 -10.32 -9.92
C ILE A 290 -7.54 -9.96 -9.75
N ASP A 291 -8.38 -10.62 -10.53
CA ASP A 291 -9.81 -10.34 -10.60
C ASP A 291 -10.67 -11.62 -10.44
N ASP A 292 -11.98 -11.48 -10.57
CA ASP A 292 -12.94 -12.56 -10.35
C ASP A 292 -12.96 -13.63 -11.46
N THR A 293 -12.20 -13.44 -12.54
CA THR A 293 -11.97 -14.49 -13.55
C THR A 293 -10.95 -15.54 -13.07
N ILE A 294 -10.18 -15.23 -12.03
CA ILE A 294 -9.18 -16.14 -11.43
C ILE A 294 -9.85 -16.90 -10.29
N ALA A 295 -9.95 -18.22 -10.42
CA ALA A 295 -10.46 -19.07 -9.35
C ALA A 295 -9.56 -18.98 -8.11
N ALA A 296 -10.15 -18.92 -6.92
CA ALA A 296 -9.42 -18.97 -5.65
C ALA A 296 -8.86 -20.38 -5.40
N THR A 297 -7.62 -20.49 -4.94
CA THR A 297 -7.03 -21.76 -4.46
C THR A 297 -7.77 -22.18 -3.17
N PRO A 298 -8.48 -23.33 -3.16
CA PRO A 298 -9.37 -23.69 -2.04
C PRO A 298 -8.67 -23.76 -0.68
N ALA A 299 -7.44 -24.26 -0.64
CA ALA A 299 -6.69 -24.37 0.62
C ALA A 299 -6.36 -23.00 1.24
N VAL A 300 -6.03 -21.99 0.43
CA VAL A 300 -5.73 -20.63 0.88
C VAL A 300 -7.02 -19.90 1.25
N ASP A 301 -8.08 -20.05 0.46
CA ASP A 301 -9.39 -19.48 0.74
C ASP A 301 -9.96 -20.00 2.08
N ALA A 302 -9.81 -21.28 2.37
CA ALA A 302 -10.22 -21.86 3.65
C ALA A 302 -9.48 -21.23 4.84
N VAL A 303 -8.17 -20.97 4.72
CA VAL A 303 -7.40 -20.28 5.78
C VAL A 303 -7.90 -18.85 5.95
N ALA A 304 -8.09 -18.12 4.84
CA ALA A 304 -8.57 -16.74 4.88
C ALA A 304 -9.96 -16.64 5.52
N ARG A 305 -10.92 -17.48 5.12
CA ARG A 305 -12.26 -17.49 5.69
C ARG A 305 -12.27 -17.85 7.17
N ALA A 306 -11.45 -18.81 7.59
CA ALA A 306 -11.35 -19.15 9.01
C ALA A 306 -10.88 -17.97 9.87
N TRP A 307 -10.01 -17.10 9.33
CA TRP A 307 -9.60 -15.88 10.02
C TRP A 307 -10.67 -14.80 10.01
N VAL A 308 -11.43 -14.67 8.92
CA VAL A 308 -12.58 -13.75 8.86
C VAL A 308 -13.61 -14.11 9.93
N GLU A 309 -13.99 -15.39 10.06
CA GLU A 309 -14.93 -15.84 11.10
C GLU A 309 -14.42 -15.53 12.51
N LYS A 310 -13.14 -15.81 12.79
CA LYS A 310 -12.55 -15.46 14.09
C LYS A 310 -12.58 -13.97 14.37
N ALA A 311 -12.27 -13.15 13.37
CA ALA A 311 -12.32 -11.70 13.50
C ALA A 311 -13.76 -11.20 13.71
N PHE A 312 -14.72 -11.75 12.98
CA PHE A 312 -16.14 -11.43 13.12
C PHE A 312 -16.66 -11.79 14.50
N ASP A 313 -16.25 -12.94 15.06
CA ASP A 313 -16.54 -13.28 16.45
C ASP A 313 -15.95 -12.25 17.43
N GLY A 314 -14.78 -11.74 17.17
CA GLY A 314 -14.18 -10.63 17.93
C GLY A 314 -15.06 -9.39 17.90
N PHE A 315 -15.47 -8.94 16.71
CA PHE A 315 -16.35 -7.77 16.54
C PHE A 315 -17.74 -7.99 17.16
N ARG A 316 -18.31 -9.21 17.08
CA ARG A 316 -19.58 -9.53 17.75
C ARG A 316 -19.47 -9.37 19.27
N ARG A 317 -18.36 -9.79 19.89
CA ARG A 317 -18.09 -9.55 21.32
C ARG A 317 -17.96 -8.07 21.68
N GLU A 318 -17.52 -7.23 20.75
CA GLU A 318 -17.50 -5.77 20.89
C GLU A 318 -18.88 -5.14 20.59
N GLY A 319 -19.89 -5.96 20.25
CA GLY A 319 -21.27 -5.55 20.01
C GLY A 319 -21.54 -5.05 18.60
N PHE A 320 -20.68 -5.35 17.62
CA PHE A 320 -20.98 -5.18 16.20
C PHE A 320 -21.68 -6.43 15.64
N SER A 321 -22.33 -6.26 14.51
CA SER A 321 -22.91 -7.35 13.70
C SER A 321 -22.30 -7.28 12.29
N PRO A 322 -21.06 -7.79 12.09
CA PRO A 322 -20.30 -7.54 10.88
C PRO A 322 -21.04 -7.78 9.58
N GLU A 323 -21.85 -8.84 9.51
CA GLU A 323 -22.63 -9.21 8.32
C GLU A 323 -23.93 -8.44 8.15
N ALA A 324 -24.36 -7.68 9.19
CA ALA A 324 -25.63 -6.98 9.15
C ALA A 324 -25.58 -5.84 8.13
N VAL A 325 -26.54 -5.82 7.21
CA VAL A 325 -26.69 -4.72 6.25
C VAL A 325 -27.18 -3.48 7.01
N VAL A 326 -26.42 -2.40 6.92
CA VAL A 326 -26.73 -1.09 7.50
C VAL A 326 -27.67 -0.31 6.61
N ALA A 327 -27.37 -0.26 5.31
CA ALA A 327 -28.07 0.50 4.30
C ALA A 327 -27.79 -0.05 2.90
N THR A 328 -28.58 0.34 1.92
CA THR A 328 -28.27 0.18 0.50
C THR A 328 -27.98 1.56 -0.10
N ILE A 329 -26.76 1.75 -0.60
CA ILE A 329 -26.34 3.01 -1.21
C ILE A 329 -26.52 2.95 -2.73
N THR A 330 -26.85 4.10 -3.33
CA THR A 330 -27.04 4.26 -4.77
C THR A 330 -25.82 4.87 -5.47
N GLU A 331 -24.93 5.49 -4.71
CA GLU A 331 -23.70 6.12 -5.19
C GLU A 331 -22.49 5.52 -4.48
N PRO A 332 -21.33 5.41 -5.15
CA PRO A 332 -20.14 4.84 -4.54
C PRO A 332 -19.62 5.73 -3.39
N LEU A 333 -18.96 5.10 -2.42
CA LEU A 333 -18.18 5.77 -1.38
C LEU A 333 -16.70 5.63 -1.71
N ASP A 334 -16.07 6.71 -2.15
CA ASP A 334 -14.65 6.74 -2.50
C ASP A 334 -13.81 6.99 -1.24
N GLY A 335 -13.12 5.95 -0.80
CA GLY A 335 -12.21 5.96 0.35
C GLY A 335 -10.73 5.88 -0.05
N ARG A 336 -10.39 6.05 -1.33
CA ARG A 336 -8.99 6.02 -1.79
C ARG A 336 -8.19 7.16 -1.18
N GLU A 337 -6.95 6.90 -0.83
CA GLU A 337 -6.05 7.90 -0.24
C GLU A 337 -5.91 9.13 -1.14
N SER A 338 -5.81 8.93 -2.46
CA SER A 338 -5.77 10.00 -3.47
C SER A 338 -7.02 10.91 -3.45
N THR A 339 -8.13 10.45 -2.89
CA THR A 339 -9.35 11.27 -2.71
C THR A 339 -9.40 11.85 -1.30
N VAL A 340 -9.38 11.02 -0.26
CA VAL A 340 -9.66 11.47 1.12
C VAL A 340 -8.56 12.31 1.75
N ARG A 341 -7.36 12.29 1.20
CA ARG A 341 -6.25 13.16 1.63
C ARG A 341 -6.16 14.48 0.88
N ASN A 342 -7.02 14.70 -0.13
CA ASN A 342 -6.91 15.87 -1.01
C ASN A 342 -8.20 16.67 -1.15
N ARG A 343 -9.37 16.05 -0.97
CA ARG A 343 -10.66 16.69 -1.18
C ARG A 343 -11.78 16.03 -0.41
N ALA A 344 -12.84 16.78 -0.17
CA ALA A 344 -14.08 16.24 0.34
C ALA A 344 -14.81 15.39 -0.72
N GLY A 345 -15.60 14.45 -0.27
CA GLY A 345 -16.45 13.60 -1.08
C GLY A 345 -17.55 12.98 -0.23
N ARG A 346 -18.44 12.21 -0.85
CA ARG A 346 -19.60 11.64 -0.16
C ARG A 346 -19.25 10.88 1.12
N LEU A 347 -18.17 10.05 1.09
CA LEU A 347 -17.73 9.31 2.26
C LEU A 347 -17.31 10.25 3.40
N THR A 348 -16.50 11.25 3.08
CA THR A 348 -15.98 12.17 4.10
C THR A 348 -17.08 13.07 4.65
N ASP A 349 -18.04 13.48 3.80
CA ASP A 349 -19.21 14.26 4.24
C ASP A 349 -20.12 13.43 5.16
N LEU A 350 -20.33 12.15 4.86
CA LEU A 350 -21.06 11.22 5.72
C LEU A 350 -20.41 11.11 7.10
N ILE A 351 -19.08 10.91 7.15
CA ILE A 351 -18.35 10.79 8.42
C ILE A 351 -18.43 12.10 9.22
N ALA A 352 -18.18 13.25 8.57
CA ALA A 352 -18.25 14.56 9.24
C ALA A 352 -19.66 14.85 9.77
N SER A 353 -20.70 14.48 9.01
CA SER A 353 -22.11 14.62 9.43
C SER A 353 -22.44 13.72 10.60
N ALA A 354 -21.92 12.49 10.62
CA ALA A 354 -22.10 11.57 11.74
C ALA A 354 -21.47 12.13 13.03
N LEU A 355 -20.28 12.72 12.96
CA LEU A 355 -19.64 13.38 14.11
C LEU A 355 -20.48 14.55 14.61
N ALA A 356 -20.91 15.42 13.69
CA ALA A 356 -21.70 16.60 14.01
C ALA A 356 -23.00 16.21 14.74
N ARG A 357 -23.69 15.21 14.23
CA ARG A 357 -24.96 14.74 14.79
C ARG A 357 -24.81 14.06 16.14
N GLU A 358 -23.75 13.22 16.30
CA GLU A 358 -23.48 12.57 17.58
C GLU A 358 -23.22 13.56 18.71
N ALA A 359 -22.58 14.67 18.37
CA ALA A 359 -22.19 15.69 19.34
C ALA A 359 -23.16 16.89 19.40
N ASP A 360 -24.31 16.83 18.70
CA ASP A 360 -25.27 17.96 18.63
C ASP A 360 -25.66 18.49 20.03
N PRO A 361 -25.73 19.83 20.21
CA PRO A 361 -25.38 20.89 19.26
C PRO A 361 -23.87 21.16 19.21
N VAL A 362 -23.32 21.29 17.98
CA VAL A 362 -21.93 21.73 17.75
C VAL A 362 -21.86 22.75 16.61
N ASP A 363 -20.86 23.63 16.66
CA ASP A 363 -20.60 24.60 15.60
C ASP A 363 -19.87 23.96 14.43
N VAL A 364 -18.91 23.04 14.70
CA VAL A 364 -18.03 22.39 13.70
C VAL A 364 -17.77 20.95 14.10
N ALA A 365 -17.70 20.05 13.12
CA ALA A 365 -17.18 18.69 13.29
C ALA A 365 -15.96 18.48 12.38
N LEU A 366 -14.92 17.84 12.91
CA LEU A 366 -13.62 17.64 12.26
C LEU A 366 -13.16 16.20 12.36
N PHE A 367 -12.62 15.65 11.26
CA PHE A 367 -11.81 14.43 11.31
C PHE A 367 -10.71 14.48 10.23
N ASN A 368 -9.69 13.64 10.34
CA ASN A 368 -8.56 13.59 9.43
C ASN A 368 -8.76 12.52 8.35
N GLY A 369 -8.33 12.81 7.12
CA GLY A 369 -8.43 11.88 5.99
C GLY A 369 -7.70 10.56 6.26
N GLY A 370 -6.60 10.59 7.01
CA GLY A 370 -5.86 9.40 7.42
C GLY A 370 -6.61 8.42 8.35
N SER A 371 -7.76 8.81 8.90
CA SER A 371 -8.64 7.87 9.62
C SER A 371 -9.34 6.88 8.68
N VAL A 372 -9.53 7.24 7.42
CA VAL A 372 -10.09 6.36 6.37
C VAL A 372 -8.97 5.49 5.82
N ARG A 373 -9.11 4.17 5.91
CA ARG A 373 -8.04 3.20 5.60
C ARG A 373 -8.43 2.13 4.59
N ILE A 374 -9.61 2.24 4.02
CA ILE A 374 -10.08 1.24 3.06
C ILE A 374 -9.26 1.25 1.75
N ASP A 375 -8.73 2.43 1.36
CA ASP A 375 -8.05 2.69 0.08
C ASP A 375 -8.71 2.00 -1.11
N ASP A 376 -10.02 2.09 -1.15
CA ASP A 376 -10.90 1.39 -2.08
C ASP A 376 -12.15 2.23 -2.33
N VAL A 377 -12.90 1.86 -3.36
CA VAL A 377 -14.22 2.42 -3.65
C VAL A 377 -15.28 1.39 -3.27
N VAL A 378 -16.09 1.71 -2.26
CA VAL A 378 -17.26 0.88 -1.94
C VAL A 378 -18.32 1.10 -3.02
N PRO A 379 -18.66 0.09 -3.82
CA PRO A 379 -19.60 0.25 -4.94
C PRO A 379 -21.04 0.46 -4.44
N PRO A 380 -21.94 0.98 -5.28
CA PRO A 380 -23.37 0.97 -4.99
C PRO A 380 -23.88 -0.44 -4.65
N GLY A 381 -24.74 -0.52 -3.64
CA GLY A 381 -25.25 -1.78 -3.14
C GLY A 381 -25.43 -1.80 -1.62
N PRO A 382 -25.64 -3.00 -1.03
CA PRO A 382 -25.75 -3.16 0.42
C PRO A 382 -24.41 -2.87 1.10
N ILE A 383 -24.44 -2.05 2.14
CA ILE A 383 -23.31 -1.75 3.04
C ILE A 383 -23.53 -2.50 4.34
N THR A 384 -22.54 -3.24 4.79
CA THR A 384 -22.56 -3.96 6.07
C THR A 384 -21.86 -3.16 7.19
N GLU A 385 -22.05 -3.59 8.44
CA GLU A 385 -21.27 -3.01 9.55
C GLU A 385 -19.77 -3.29 9.38
N TYR A 386 -19.39 -4.42 8.73
CA TYR A 386 -17.99 -4.70 8.44
C TYR A 386 -17.40 -3.73 7.42
N ASP A 387 -18.15 -3.27 6.42
CA ASP A 387 -17.68 -2.25 5.49
C ASP A 387 -17.34 -0.94 6.21
N ILE A 388 -18.13 -0.56 7.23
CA ILE A 388 -17.81 0.60 8.06
C ILE A 388 -16.57 0.36 8.92
N ILE A 389 -16.37 -0.85 9.43
CA ILE A 389 -15.15 -1.23 10.16
C ILE A 389 -13.95 -1.17 9.21
N ARG A 390 -14.07 -1.59 7.94
CA ARG A 390 -13.00 -1.47 6.93
C ARG A 390 -12.66 -0.02 6.61
N ILE A 391 -13.66 0.85 6.53
CA ILE A 391 -13.46 2.28 6.28
C ILE A 391 -12.69 2.93 7.45
N LEU A 392 -13.08 2.63 8.70
CA LEU A 392 -12.54 3.21 9.92
C LEU A 392 -11.99 2.12 10.86
N PRO A 393 -10.92 1.39 10.48
CA PRO A 393 -10.49 0.19 11.22
C PRO A 393 -10.02 0.50 12.63
N PHE A 394 -9.40 1.64 12.85
CA PHE A 394 -8.94 2.03 14.19
C PHE A 394 -10.08 2.42 15.13
N GLY A 395 -11.28 2.77 14.60
CA GLY A 395 -12.38 3.25 15.38
C GLY A 395 -12.01 4.53 16.13
N GLY A 396 -12.15 4.52 17.45
CA GLY A 396 -11.89 5.67 18.33
C GLY A 396 -13.19 6.35 18.79
N ARG A 397 -13.03 7.27 19.75
CA ARG A 397 -14.16 7.99 20.37
C ARG A 397 -14.37 9.32 19.66
N ILE A 398 -15.61 9.67 19.43
CA ILE A 398 -15.96 11.05 19.13
C ILE A 398 -15.83 11.83 20.43
N VAL A 399 -15.23 13.01 20.35
CA VAL A 399 -15.04 13.91 21.47
C VAL A 399 -15.70 15.24 21.14
N LYS A 400 -16.52 15.73 22.05
CA LYS A 400 -17.02 17.10 22.03
C LYS A 400 -16.14 17.97 22.91
N ALA A 401 -15.67 19.11 22.40
CA ALA A 401 -14.85 20.05 23.12
C ALA A 401 -15.21 21.49 22.77
N THR A 402 -14.80 22.44 23.61
CA THR A 402 -14.87 23.86 23.32
C THR A 402 -13.47 24.36 22.93
N LEU A 403 -13.32 24.95 21.75
CA LEU A 403 -12.08 25.53 21.24
C LEU A 403 -12.20 27.06 21.16
N ASP A 404 -11.14 27.77 21.55
CA ASP A 404 -11.04 29.20 21.25
C ASP A 404 -10.91 29.41 19.74
N GLY A 405 -11.52 30.46 19.17
CA GLY A 405 -11.57 30.67 17.72
C GLY A 405 -10.21 30.80 17.05
N ALA A 406 -9.22 31.36 17.77
CA ALA A 406 -7.84 31.41 17.27
C ALA A 406 -7.26 30.00 17.10
N LEU A 407 -7.52 29.06 18.03
CA LEU A 407 -7.10 27.68 17.91
C LEU A 407 -7.86 26.98 16.77
N LEU A 408 -9.17 27.13 16.67
CA LEU A 408 -9.98 26.54 15.60
C LEU A 408 -9.50 26.97 14.22
N SER A 409 -9.27 28.27 14.00
CA SER A 409 -8.73 28.79 12.74
C SER A 409 -7.38 28.15 12.40
N ARG A 410 -6.48 28.07 13.38
CA ARG A 410 -5.16 27.43 13.19
C ARG A 410 -5.28 25.97 12.83
N VAL A 411 -6.16 25.21 13.47
CA VAL A 411 -6.40 23.78 13.17
C VAL A 411 -6.91 23.61 11.74
N LEU A 412 -7.88 24.42 11.31
CA LEU A 412 -8.44 24.36 9.96
C LEU A 412 -7.41 24.73 8.88
N GLU A 413 -6.59 25.77 9.09
CA GLU A 413 -5.53 26.16 8.14
C GLU A 413 -4.46 25.06 8.00
N ILE A 414 -4.01 24.48 9.11
CA ILE A 414 -3.02 23.39 9.07
C ILE A 414 -3.64 22.14 8.44
N GLY A 415 -4.91 21.85 8.76
CA GLY A 415 -5.61 20.72 8.17
C GLY A 415 -5.72 20.84 6.64
N LEU A 416 -5.95 22.02 6.12
CA LEU A 416 -5.94 22.29 4.67
C LEU A 416 -4.51 22.19 4.10
N ALA A 417 -3.52 22.73 4.78
CA ALA A 417 -2.11 22.68 4.36
C ALA A 417 -1.53 21.27 4.37
N ASN A 418 -2.17 20.33 5.04
CA ASN A 418 -1.82 18.90 5.03
C ASN A 418 -2.38 18.16 3.79
N GLU A 419 -2.72 18.86 2.71
CA GLU A 419 -3.13 18.23 1.43
C GLU A 419 -2.09 17.18 1.00
N GLY A 420 -2.56 16.00 0.59
CA GLY A 420 -1.74 14.84 0.26
C GLY A 420 -1.32 13.99 1.47
N LEU A 421 -1.50 14.48 2.70
CA LEU A 421 -1.11 13.78 3.92
C LEU A 421 -2.35 13.25 4.67
N GLY A 422 -2.14 12.27 5.56
CA GLY A 422 -3.20 11.76 6.43
C GLY A 422 -3.84 12.82 7.32
N GLY A 423 -3.12 13.90 7.61
CA GLY A 423 -3.58 15.05 8.39
C GLY A 423 -4.45 16.05 7.63
N PHE A 424 -4.79 15.82 6.37
CA PHE A 424 -5.79 16.61 5.67
C PHE A 424 -7.14 16.52 6.38
N LEU A 425 -7.73 17.67 6.78
CA LEU A 425 -8.94 17.68 7.59
C LEU A 425 -10.21 17.88 6.75
N HIS A 426 -11.22 17.08 7.09
CA HIS A 426 -12.59 17.25 6.63
C HIS A 426 -13.41 17.93 7.72
N ALA A 427 -14.31 18.82 7.31
CA ALA A 427 -15.11 19.61 8.22
C ALA A 427 -16.59 19.61 7.83
N SER A 428 -17.47 19.48 8.83
CA SER A 428 -18.89 19.87 8.75
C SER A 428 -19.11 21.12 9.59
N GLY A 429 -19.91 22.06 9.11
CA GLY A 429 -20.20 23.33 9.81
C GLY A 429 -19.18 24.45 9.60
N ALA A 430 -18.03 24.17 8.99
CA ALA A 430 -17.04 25.17 8.58
C ALA A 430 -16.78 25.08 7.07
N ARG A 431 -16.57 26.25 6.43
CA ARG A 431 -16.18 26.34 5.01
C ARG A 431 -15.21 27.50 4.80
N ARG A 432 -14.41 27.41 3.75
CA ARG A 432 -13.45 28.45 3.39
C ARG A 432 -14.00 29.25 2.19
N GLU A 433 -14.11 30.56 2.33
CA GLU A 433 -14.50 31.49 1.26
C GLU A 433 -13.58 32.72 1.29
N ASP A 434 -13.13 33.18 0.14
CA ASP A 434 -12.24 34.33 -0.03
C ASP A 434 -11.06 34.38 0.94
N GLY A 435 -10.46 33.18 1.21
CA GLY A 435 -9.32 33.05 2.10
C GLY A 435 -9.64 33.02 3.59
N ALA A 436 -10.91 33.22 3.99
CA ALA A 436 -11.35 33.18 5.39
C ALA A 436 -12.17 31.93 5.71
N TRP A 437 -12.01 31.37 6.92
CA TRP A 437 -12.88 30.31 7.41
C TRP A 437 -14.17 30.89 8.01
N LEU A 438 -15.29 30.36 7.55
CA LEU A 438 -16.61 30.72 8.02
C LEU A 438 -17.25 29.58 8.81
N VAL A 439 -17.87 29.92 9.93
CA VAL A 439 -18.76 29.07 10.72
C VAL A 439 -20.12 29.71 10.78
N GLN A 440 -21.18 28.96 10.42
CA GLN A 440 -22.55 29.48 10.31
C GLN A 440 -22.63 30.77 9.45
N GLY A 441 -21.83 30.83 8.34
CA GLY A 441 -21.80 31.97 7.41
C GLY A 441 -21.07 33.20 7.91
N ARG A 442 -20.37 33.14 9.04
CA ARG A 442 -19.62 34.26 9.62
C ARG A 442 -18.15 33.88 9.76
N ALA A 443 -17.26 34.86 9.53
CA ALA A 443 -15.83 34.64 9.76
C ALA A 443 -15.56 34.18 11.22
N ILE A 444 -14.62 33.30 11.41
CA ILE A 444 -14.27 32.84 12.75
C ILE A 444 -13.70 34.02 13.52
N ASP A 445 -14.34 34.34 14.65
CA ASP A 445 -13.84 35.35 15.62
C ASP A 445 -12.81 34.67 16.54
N PRO A 446 -11.54 35.12 16.54
CA PRO A 446 -10.49 34.56 17.39
C PRO A 446 -10.82 34.60 18.89
N GLY A 447 -11.60 35.58 19.34
CA GLY A 447 -12.00 35.79 20.73
C GLY A 447 -13.23 34.95 21.16
N ARG A 448 -13.97 34.41 20.20
CA ARG A 448 -15.17 33.58 20.45
C ARG A 448 -14.76 32.13 20.71
N ARG A 449 -15.60 31.44 21.46
CA ARG A 449 -15.52 30.00 21.68
C ARG A 449 -16.47 29.25 20.77
N TYR A 450 -16.02 28.11 20.25
CA TYR A 450 -16.76 27.23 19.35
C TYR A 450 -16.88 25.85 19.92
N SER A 451 -18.06 25.26 19.87
CA SER A 451 -18.28 23.87 20.20
C SER A 451 -17.86 22.99 19.02
N VAL A 452 -16.91 22.08 19.23
CA VAL A 452 -16.30 21.27 18.17
C VAL A 452 -16.43 19.79 18.50
N ALA A 453 -16.88 19.00 17.51
CA ALA A 453 -16.76 17.55 17.52
C ALA A 453 -15.49 17.14 16.79
N LEU A 454 -14.71 16.24 17.35
CA LEU A 454 -13.48 15.72 16.73
C LEU A 454 -13.21 14.29 17.23
N THR A 455 -12.20 13.62 16.66
CA THR A 455 -11.79 12.31 17.15
C THR A 455 -10.85 12.44 18.35
N ASP A 456 -10.84 11.44 19.22
CA ASP A 456 -9.89 11.35 20.33
C ASP A 456 -8.44 11.32 19.83
N PHE A 457 -8.19 10.73 18.66
CA PHE A 457 -6.88 10.75 17.98
C PHE A 457 -6.43 12.18 17.66
N LEU A 458 -7.29 13.00 17.03
CA LEU A 458 -6.94 14.42 16.77
C LEU A 458 -6.61 15.17 18.05
N LEU A 459 -7.36 14.90 19.13
CA LEU A 459 -7.17 15.58 20.43
C LEU A 459 -6.01 14.97 21.26
N SER A 460 -5.35 13.95 20.77
CA SER A 460 -4.13 13.40 21.36
C SER A 460 -2.87 14.17 20.93
N GLY A 461 -2.96 15.01 19.88
CA GLY A 461 -1.81 15.65 19.24
C GLY A 461 -0.98 14.68 18.38
N GLY A 462 -1.51 13.48 18.08
CA GLY A 462 -0.82 12.46 17.28
C GLY A 462 -0.82 12.70 15.77
N GLU A 463 -1.61 13.67 15.29
CA GLU A 463 -1.73 13.96 13.88
C GLU A 463 -0.61 14.88 13.36
N THR A 464 -0.22 14.68 12.11
CA THR A 464 0.82 15.46 11.41
C THR A 464 0.54 16.96 11.51
N ASN A 465 1.55 17.71 11.94
CA ASN A 465 1.52 19.16 12.14
C ASN A 465 0.49 19.67 13.17
N LEU A 466 -0.27 18.79 13.82
CA LEU A 466 -1.29 19.14 14.82
C LEU A 466 -0.89 18.75 16.26
N GLY A 467 0.39 18.57 16.56
CA GLY A 467 0.91 18.19 17.89
C GLY A 467 0.53 19.13 19.04
N PHE A 468 0.06 20.33 18.73
CA PHE A 468 -0.46 21.30 19.71
C PHE A 468 -1.94 21.06 20.07
N LEU A 469 -2.70 20.27 19.30
CA LEU A 469 -4.11 19.96 19.54
C LEU A 469 -4.23 18.83 20.55
N THR A 470 -4.12 19.18 21.82
CA THR A 470 -4.16 18.23 22.93
C THR A 470 -5.12 18.66 24.02
N ARG A 471 -5.53 17.71 24.87
CA ARG A 471 -6.36 17.99 26.06
C ARG A 471 -5.67 18.97 27.05
N ALA A 472 -4.34 19.06 27.02
CA ALA A 472 -3.57 19.96 27.87
C ALA A 472 -3.48 21.38 27.31
N ASN A 473 -3.86 21.63 26.07
CA ASN A 473 -3.86 22.98 25.50
C ASN A 473 -4.89 23.85 26.21
N PRO A 474 -4.51 25.02 26.79
CA PRO A 474 -5.43 25.88 27.54
C PRO A 474 -6.59 26.46 26.71
N ALA A 475 -6.47 26.48 25.38
CA ALA A 475 -7.55 26.87 24.46
C ALA A 475 -8.55 25.74 24.16
N VAL A 476 -8.34 24.53 24.75
CA VAL A 476 -9.26 23.38 24.69
C VAL A 476 -9.94 23.21 26.03
N ARG A 477 -11.26 23.16 26.06
CA ARG A 477 -12.08 23.09 27.29
C ARG A 477 -13.26 22.16 27.13
N ASP A 478 -13.94 21.84 28.23
CA ASP A 478 -15.20 21.11 28.28
C ASP A 478 -15.19 19.80 27.51
N VAL A 479 -14.08 19.06 27.60
CA VAL A 479 -13.83 17.83 26.85
C VAL A 479 -14.74 16.71 27.36
N ARG A 480 -15.57 16.16 26.46
CA ARG A 480 -16.48 15.04 26.75
C ARG A 480 -16.35 13.98 25.68
N GLU A 481 -16.09 12.73 26.07
CA GLU A 481 -16.11 11.59 25.18
C GLU A 481 -17.54 11.10 24.91
N LEU A 482 -17.77 10.74 23.64
CA LEU A 482 -19.04 10.21 23.13
C LEU A 482 -18.83 8.77 22.62
N ARG A 483 -19.68 8.33 21.69
CA ARG A 483 -19.63 6.96 21.16
C ARG A 483 -18.42 6.73 20.23
N ASP A 484 -18.21 5.46 19.90
CA ASP A 484 -17.33 5.04 18.82
C ASP A 484 -17.79 5.63 17.48
N ILE A 485 -16.85 6.19 16.71
CA ILE A 485 -17.11 6.86 15.43
C ILE A 485 -17.81 5.92 14.43
N ARG A 486 -17.46 4.63 14.40
CA ARG A 486 -18.08 3.64 13.50
C ARG A 486 -19.57 3.50 13.77
N ARG A 487 -19.98 3.50 15.04
CA ARG A 487 -21.40 3.42 15.42
C ARG A 487 -22.17 4.66 15.03
N ALA A 488 -21.55 5.83 15.13
CA ALA A 488 -22.18 7.07 14.67
C ALA A 488 -22.38 7.06 13.14
N VAL A 489 -21.39 6.60 12.38
CA VAL A 489 -21.50 6.45 10.92
C VAL A 489 -22.55 5.43 10.50
N ILE A 490 -22.63 4.28 11.19
CA ILE A 490 -23.68 3.28 10.97
C ILE A 490 -25.08 3.89 11.15
N GLU A 491 -25.29 4.67 12.21
CA GLU A 491 -26.57 5.33 12.44
C GLU A 491 -26.88 6.43 11.44
N GLU A 492 -25.87 7.19 11.02
CA GLU A 492 -26.06 8.24 10.02
C GLU A 492 -26.47 7.63 8.67
N LEU A 493 -25.83 6.55 8.23
CA LEU A 493 -26.24 5.80 7.03
C LEU A 493 -27.67 5.28 7.10
N ARG A 494 -28.08 4.73 8.25
CA ARG A 494 -29.47 4.26 8.45
C ARG A 494 -30.48 5.40 8.29
N ARG A 495 -30.15 6.60 8.77
CA ARG A 495 -31.01 7.79 8.65
C ARG A 495 -31.10 8.30 7.22
N GLU A 496 -29.99 8.39 6.49
CA GLU A 496 -30.00 8.85 5.09
C GLU A 496 -30.96 8.04 4.22
N VAL A 497 -31.07 6.72 4.47
CA VAL A 497 -31.98 5.83 3.72
C VAL A 497 -33.44 6.04 4.12
N LEU A 498 -33.70 6.38 5.39
CA LEU A 498 -35.07 6.63 5.87
C LEU A 498 -35.62 7.99 5.43
N THR A 499 -34.74 8.92 5.02
CA THR A 499 -35.12 10.30 4.64
C THR A 499 -35.22 10.50 3.13
N ARG A 500 -34.87 9.52 2.32
CA ARG A 500 -35.03 9.44 0.86
C ARG A 500 -36.24 8.58 0.49
#